data_eabece4b3e9f1062bddb85b53c37c8ef
#
_entry.id   eabece4b3e9f1062bddb85b53c37c8ef
#
_cell.length_a   1.000
_cell.length_b   1.000
_cell.length_c   1.000
_cell.angle_alpha   90.00
_cell.angle_beta   90.00
_cell.angle_gamma   90.00
#
_symmetry.space_group_name_H-M   'P 1'
#
loop_
_entity.id
_entity.type
_entity.pdbx_description
1 polymer ?
#
loop_
_entity_poly.entity_id
_entity_poly.type
_entity_poly.pdbx_seq_one_letter_code
_entity_poly.pdbx_strand_id
1 'polypeptide(L)'
;MKYFLLLCLTCLSTLASPAKTPSRDEVKVISYNIRFVNKKDGANIWQNRAKASPAMIKDYAPDVFGVQEALFSQLEYLDEKLPQYSFVGVGREDGKKKGETMAIFYNTRKVRLLDWGTYWLSETPDKPSRGWDADCKRTATWTLMEMKDSGRKFFYVNTHLDHRGDIAQQKGLELIVERIAAMNPEGLPMILTGDFNVKPGDPVLGGLNAKMLDARKTALKTDSRATFNAWGESASIIDYIYYSGFTECAEYETIVRQYKGVLYISDHYPIVSRLVF
;
A
#
# COMPACT_ATOMS: atom_id res chain seq x y z
N MET A 1 -27.39 -80.64 -8.13
CA MET A 1 -26.36 -79.64 -8.36
C MET A 1 -27.03 -78.26 -8.28
N LYS A 2 -26.81 -77.56 -7.13
CA LYS A 2 -27.36 -76.22 -6.87
C LYS A 2 -26.23 -75.21 -7.08
N TYR A 3 -26.32 -74.34 -8.05
CA TYR A 3 -25.36 -73.25 -8.25
C TYR A 3 -25.75 -72.06 -7.38
N PHE A 4 -24.85 -71.66 -6.45
CA PHE A 4 -24.95 -70.41 -5.68
C PHE A 4 -24.29 -69.28 -6.51
N LEU A 5 -25.08 -68.31 -6.89
CA LEU A 5 -24.59 -67.08 -7.54
C LEU A 5 -24.22 -66.07 -6.45
N LEU A 6 -22.93 -65.77 -6.33
CA LEU A 6 -22.40 -64.79 -5.37
C LEU A 6 -22.44 -63.41 -6.07
N LEU A 7 -23.33 -62.55 -5.61
CA LEU A 7 -23.43 -61.14 -6.08
C LEU A 7 -22.42 -60.28 -5.31
N CYS A 8 -21.31 -59.89 -5.93
CA CYS A 8 -20.41 -58.91 -5.36
C CYS A 8 -21.00 -57.49 -5.53
N LEU A 9 -21.46 -56.88 -4.44
CA LEU A 9 -21.81 -55.44 -4.41
C LEU A 9 -20.52 -54.63 -4.23
N THR A 10 -20.07 -53.99 -5.32
CA THR A 10 -18.98 -52.99 -5.23
C THR A 10 -19.56 -51.65 -4.77
N CYS A 11 -19.34 -51.31 -3.52
CA CYS A 11 -19.59 -49.95 -3.02
C CYS A 11 -18.58 -48.95 -3.65
N LEU A 12 -19.03 -48.16 -4.60
CA LEU A 12 -18.30 -46.98 -5.06
C LEU A 12 -18.45 -45.87 -4.00
N SER A 13 -17.46 -45.72 -3.14
CA SER A 13 -17.35 -44.53 -2.27
C SER A 13 -16.88 -43.33 -3.13
N THR A 14 -17.80 -42.44 -3.46
CA THR A 14 -17.48 -41.14 -4.02
C THR A 14 -16.82 -40.27 -2.92
N LEU A 15 -15.51 -40.11 -3.00
CA LEU A 15 -14.78 -39.13 -2.22
C LEU A 15 -15.21 -37.73 -2.66
N ALA A 16 -16.14 -37.12 -1.95
CA ALA A 16 -16.44 -35.70 -2.13
C ALA A 16 -15.19 -34.90 -1.76
N SER A 17 -14.58 -34.23 -2.75
CA SER A 17 -13.54 -33.24 -2.48
C SER A 17 -14.10 -32.19 -1.52
N PRO A 18 -13.34 -31.79 -0.47
CA PRO A 18 -13.79 -30.74 0.44
C PRO A 18 -14.04 -29.48 -0.40
N ALA A 19 -15.25 -28.93 -0.29
CA ALA A 19 -15.61 -27.67 -0.91
C ALA A 19 -14.59 -26.63 -0.43
N LYS A 20 -13.88 -26.00 -1.39
CA LYS A 20 -13.00 -24.87 -1.13
C LYS A 20 -13.86 -23.82 -0.44
N THR A 21 -13.55 -23.50 0.82
CA THR A 21 -14.15 -22.34 1.49
C THR A 21 -14.00 -21.16 0.54
N PRO A 22 -15.08 -20.43 0.19
CA PRO A 22 -14.96 -19.30 -0.71
C PRO A 22 -13.90 -18.36 -0.14
N SER A 23 -12.86 -18.06 -0.93
CA SER A 23 -11.86 -17.09 -0.54
C SER A 23 -12.61 -15.79 -0.30
N ARG A 24 -12.43 -15.19 0.87
CA ARG A 24 -13.01 -13.88 1.18
C ARG A 24 -12.54 -12.92 0.08
N ASP A 25 -13.47 -12.24 -0.56
CA ASP A 25 -13.13 -11.24 -1.60
C ASP A 25 -12.52 -10.03 -0.91
N GLU A 26 -11.19 -9.95 -0.90
CA GLU A 26 -10.43 -8.96 -0.13
C GLU A 26 -9.22 -8.43 -0.93
N VAL A 27 -8.76 -7.23 -0.56
CA VAL A 27 -7.50 -6.65 -1.02
C VAL A 27 -6.54 -6.56 0.16
N LYS A 28 -5.36 -7.17 0.03
CA LYS A 28 -4.24 -6.98 0.95
C LYS A 28 -3.36 -5.85 0.44
N VAL A 29 -3.25 -4.78 1.22
CA VAL A 29 -2.49 -3.58 0.88
C VAL A 29 -1.37 -3.33 1.88
N ILE A 30 -0.20 -2.87 1.39
CA ILE A 30 0.91 -2.39 2.24
C ILE A 30 1.21 -0.92 1.90
N SER A 31 1.47 -0.10 2.92
CA SER A 31 2.13 1.20 2.81
C SER A 31 3.55 1.09 3.36
N TYR A 32 4.54 1.59 2.60
CA TYR A 32 5.94 1.40 2.96
C TYR A 32 6.80 2.60 2.55
N ASN A 33 7.11 3.49 3.50
CA ASN A 33 8.20 4.42 3.32
C ASN A 33 9.51 3.62 3.32
N ILE A 34 10.12 3.50 2.11
CA ILE A 34 11.30 2.63 1.89
C ILE A 34 12.59 3.30 2.33
N ARG A 35 12.56 4.58 2.68
CA ARG A 35 13.71 5.45 2.88
C ARG A 35 14.59 5.54 1.63
N PHE A 36 14.76 6.71 1.06
CA PHE A 36 15.61 6.92 -0.12
C PHE A 36 17.08 6.54 0.14
N VAL A 37 17.85 6.40 -0.94
CA VAL A 37 19.28 6.11 -0.85
C VAL A 37 20.01 7.30 -0.25
N ASN A 38 20.42 7.20 1.00
CA ASN A 38 21.12 8.24 1.73
C ASN A 38 22.41 7.71 2.35
N LYS A 39 23.55 8.23 1.93
CA LYS A 39 24.88 7.83 2.44
C LYS A 39 25.07 8.19 3.91
N LYS A 40 24.28 9.10 4.47
CA LYS A 40 24.34 9.52 5.88
C LYS A 40 23.65 8.54 6.83
N ASP A 41 22.92 7.53 6.32
CA ASP A 41 22.23 6.55 7.16
C ASP A 41 23.18 5.52 7.80
N GLY A 42 24.50 5.68 7.68
CA GLY A 42 25.51 4.87 8.37
C GLY A 42 25.38 3.37 8.06
N ALA A 43 25.18 2.56 9.12
CA ALA A 43 24.98 1.11 8.97
C ALA A 43 23.66 0.76 8.24
N ASN A 44 22.70 1.68 8.19
CA ASN A 44 21.38 1.50 7.61
C ASN A 44 21.26 1.98 6.16
N ILE A 45 22.38 2.24 5.47
CA ILE A 45 22.38 2.58 4.03
C ILE A 45 21.61 1.53 3.22
N TRP A 46 21.01 1.97 2.11
CA TRP A 46 20.18 1.10 1.26
C TRP A 46 20.85 -0.23 0.91
N GLN A 47 22.13 -0.23 0.56
CA GLN A 47 22.89 -1.42 0.16
C GLN A 47 22.87 -2.53 1.22
N ASN A 48 22.86 -2.16 2.50
CA ASN A 48 22.84 -3.11 3.61
C ASN A 48 21.45 -3.71 3.84
N ARG A 49 20.36 -2.97 3.57
CA ARG A 49 18.98 -3.36 3.85
C ARG A 49 18.15 -3.74 2.59
N ALA A 50 18.69 -3.52 1.39
CA ALA A 50 17.95 -3.71 0.14
C ALA A 50 17.31 -5.10 0.02
N LYS A 51 18.01 -6.17 0.44
CA LYS A 51 17.49 -7.55 0.36
C LYS A 51 16.31 -7.83 1.29
N ALA A 52 16.14 -7.03 2.33
CA ALA A 52 15.08 -7.21 3.30
C ALA A 52 13.70 -6.79 2.75
N SER A 53 13.64 -5.72 1.96
CA SER A 53 12.38 -5.21 1.38
C SER A 53 11.66 -6.26 0.50
N PRO A 54 12.29 -6.87 -0.54
CA PRO A 54 11.60 -7.90 -1.31
C PRO A 54 11.34 -9.18 -0.50
N ALA A 55 12.12 -9.48 0.54
CA ALA A 55 11.85 -10.61 1.41
C ALA A 55 10.55 -10.39 2.22
N MET A 56 10.35 -9.21 2.76
CA MET A 56 9.13 -8.79 3.45
C MET A 56 7.92 -8.84 2.51
N ILE A 57 8.03 -8.25 1.31
CA ILE A 57 6.94 -8.25 0.32
C ILE A 57 6.56 -9.69 -0.09
N LYS A 58 7.54 -10.58 -0.29
CA LYS A 58 7.27 -12.00 -0.61
C LYS A 58 6.55 -12.73 0.51
N ASP A 59 6.89 -12.43 1.74
CA ASP A 59 6.33 -13.07 2.92
C ASP A 59 4.88 -12.65 3.17
N TYR A 60 4.59 -11.35 3.09
CA TYR A 60 3.22 -10.82 3.22
C TYR A 60 2.38 -11.03 1.96
N ALA A 61 2.99 -11.11 0.79
CA ALA A 61 2.35 -11.32 -0.51
C ALA A 61 1.13 -10.39 -0.74
N PRO A 62 1.29 -9.05 -0.63
CA PRO A 62 0.18 -8.13 -0.83
C PRO A 62 -0.35 -8.19 -2.26
N ASP A 63 -1.61 -7.80 -2.47
CA ASP A 63 -2.17 -7.63 -3.79
C ASP A 63 -1.68 -6.33 -4.43
N VAL A 64 -1.57 -5.28 -3.62
CA VAL A 64 -1.02 -3.98 -3.99
C VAL A 64 -0.17 -3.40 -2.85
N PHE A 65 0.82 -2.56 -3.19
CA PHE A 65 1.54 -1.80 -2.17
C PHE A 65 2.04 -0.46 -2.70
N GLY A 66 1.97 0.57 -1.84
CA GLY A 66 2.54 1.89 -2.10
C GLY A 66 3.89 2.05 -1.42
N VAL A 67 4.84 2.64 -2.13
CA VAL A 67 6.13 3.03 -1.55
C VAL A 67 6.30 4.54 -1.58
N GLN A 68 6.89 5.09 -0.52
CA GLN A 68 7.27 6.49 -0.42
C GLN A 68 8.79 6.61 -0.36
N GLU A 69 9.32 7.77 -0.72
CA GLU A 69 10.77 8.09 -0.81
C GLU A 69 11.57 7.25 -1.83
N ALA A 70 10.96 6.38 -2.60
CA ALA A 70 11.69 5.52 -3.50
C ALA A 70 12.38 6.30 -4.63
N LEU A 71 13.70 6.16 -4.76
CA LEU A 71 14.41 6.55 -5.96
C LEU A 71 14.18 5.49 -7.06
N PHE A 72 14.27 5.89 -8.32
CA PHE A 72 14.03 4.97 -9.44
C PHE A 72 14.93 3.72 -9.38
N SER A 73 16.17 3.84 -8.93
CA SER A 73 17.08 2.69 -8.73
C SER A 73 16.58 1.70 -7.67
N GLN A 74 15.82 2.16 -6.66
CA GLN A 74 15.18 1.29 -5.67
C GLN A 74 13.95 0.60 -6.27
N LEU A 75 13.18 1.31 -7.09
CA LEU A 75 12.03 0.73 -7.80
C LEU A 75 12.46 -0.35 -8.80
N GLU A 76 13.48 -0.08 -9.62
CA GLU A 76 14.08 -1.04 -10.56
C GLU A 76 14.62 -2.28 -9.82
N TYR A 77 15.24 -2.09 -8.65
CA TYR A 77 15.67 -3.22 -7.81
C TYR A 77 14.48 -4.05 -7.29
N LEU A 78 13.42 -3.42 -6.81
CA LEU A 78 12.23 -4.15 -6.37
C LEU A 78 11.56 -4.88 -7.53
N ASP A 79 11.42 -4.26 -8.70
CA ASP A 79 10.84 -4.84 -9.91
C ASP A 79 11.62 -6.10 -10.33
N GLU A 80 12.96 -6.04 -10.38
CA GLU A 80 13.82 -7.20 -10.65
C GLU A 80 13.62 -8.34 -9.63
N LYS A 81 13.50 -8.01 -8.35
CA LYS A 81 13.41 -9.02 -7.27
C LYS A 81 12.01 -9.56 -7.03
N LEU A 82 10.98 -8.92 -7.60
CA LEU A 82 9.57 -9.23 -7.43
C LEU A 82 8.86 -9.43 -8.79
N PRO A 83 9.25 -10.42 -9.61
CA PRO A 83 8.78 -10.54 -11.00
C PRO A 83 7.27 -10.77 -11.16
N GLN A 84 6.55 -11.04 -10.07
CA GLN A 84 5.08 -11.12 -10.08
C GLN A 84 4.40 -9.76 -9.86
N TYR A 85 5.16 -8.69 -9.61
CA TYR A 85 4.66 -7.33 -9.48
C TYR A 85 5.11 -6.47 -10.66
N SER A 86 4.33 -5.45 -10.96
CA SER A 86 4.70 -4.29 -11.77
C SER A 86 4.39 -3.02 -11.00
N PHE A 87 4.95 -1.89 -11.41
CA PHE A 87 4.69 -0.63 -10.74
C PHE A 87 4.37 0.51 -11.71
N VAL A 88 3.72 1.55 -11.16
CA VAL A 88 3.49 2.84 -11.80
C VAL A 88 3.87 3.97 -10.85
N GLY A 89 4.19 5.13 -11.43
CA GLY A 89 4.60 6.33 -10.72
C GLY A 89 5.71 7.05 -11.46
N VAL A 90 5.89 8.34 -11.17
CA VAL A 90 6.94 9.18 -11.78
C VAL A 90 7.71 9.93 -10.71
N GLY A 91 8.96 10.27 -11.01
CA GLY A 91 9.81 11.05 -10.12
C GLY A 91 9.27 12.48 -9.93
N ARG A 92 9.20 12.91 -8.68
CA ARG A 92 8.57 14.18 -8.29
C ARG A 92 9.24 15.41 -8.88
N GLU A 93 10.53 15.32 -9.31
CA GLU A 93 11.28 16.47 -9.80
C GLU A 93 10.99 16.82 -11.24
N ASP A 94 10.77 15.83 -12.12
CA ASP A 94 10.67 16.03 -13.57
C ASP A 94 9.47 15.32 -14.24
N GLY A 95 8.66 14.61 -13.45
CA GLY A 95 7.57 13.79 -14.00
C GLY A 95 8.05 12.59 -14.80
N LYS A 96 9.30 12.16 -14.60
CA LYS A 96 9.92 11.01 -15.27
C LYS A 96 10.61 10.11 -14.23
N LYS A 97 11.93 10.21 -14.06
CA LYS A 97 12.72 9.36 -13.16
C LYS A 97 13.49 10.11 -12.08
N LYS A 98 13.45 11.46 -12.07
CA LYS A 98 14.25 12.27 -11.16
C LYS A 98 13.53 12.55 -9.85
N GLY A 99 14.26 12.36 -8.75
CA GLY A 99 13.75 12.55 -7.39
C GLY A 99 13.01 11.32 -6.84
N GLU A 100 12.38 11.49 -5.70
CA GLU A 100 11.59 10.44 -5.08
C GLU A 100 10.29 10.19 -5.84
N THR A 101 9.81 8.97 -5.80
CA THR A 101 8.59 8.50 -6.47
C THR A 101 7.64 7.90 -5.44
N MET A 102 6.39 8.32 -5.50
CA MET A 102 5.28 7.70 -4.77
C MET A 102 4.71 6.57 -5.63
N ALA A 103 5.44 5.46 -5.74
CA ALA A 103 5.06 4.38 -6.65
C ALA A 103 3.99 3.47 -6.04
N ILE A 104 3.16 2.89 -6.91
CA ILE A 104 2.20 1.84 -6.57
C ILE A 104 2.61 0.58 -7.32
N PHE A 105 2.87 -0.49 -6.56
CA PHE A 105 3.10 -1.84 -7.07
C PHE A 105 1.81 -2.66 -6.99
N TYR A 106 1.59 -3.54 -7.97
CA TYR A 106 0.44 -4.44 -8.00
C TYR A 106 0.85 -5.84 -8.47
N ASN A 107 0.28 -6.86 -7.87
CA ASN A 107 0.51 -8.26 -8.24
C ASN A 107 -0.18 -8.55 -9.58
N THR A 108 0.58 -8.67 -10.65
CA THR A 108 0.08 -8.85 -12.02
C THR A 108 -0.70 -10.14 -12.24
N ARG A 109 -0.56 -11.12 -11.34
CA ARG A 109 -1.35 -12.37 -11.39
C ARG A 109 -2.76 -12.20 -10.84
N LYS A 110 -2.94 -11.28 -9.87
CA LYS A 110 -4.19 -11.06 -9.14
C LYS A 110 -4.93 -9.79 -9.54
N VAL A 111 -4.19 -8.76 -9.92
CA VAL A 111 -4.71 -7.42 -10.18
C VAL A 111 -4.43 -7.01 -11.62
N ARG A 112 -5.41 -6.38 -12.26
CA ARG A 112 -5.29 -5.70 -13.56
C ARG A 112 -5.26 -4.20 -13.31
N LEU A 113 -4.27 -3.51 -13.82
CA LEU A 113 -4.24 -2.05 -13.91
C LEU A 113 -5.14 -1.62 -15.07
N LEU A 114 -6.09 -0.72 -14.82
CA LEU A 114 -7.00 -0.17 -15.83
C LEU A 114 -6.58 1.23 -16.25
N ASP A 115 -6.20 2.08 -15.26
CA ASP A 115 -5.75 3.44 -15.49
C ASP A 115 -4.86 3.90 -14.34
N TRP A 116 -4.04 4.95 -14.56
CA TRP A 116 -3.19 5.52 -13.53
C TRP A 116 -2.71 6.93 -13.91
N GLY A 117 -2.27 7.67 -12.91
CA GLY A 117 -1.61 8.96 -13.10
C GLY A 117 -0.90 9.42 -11.85
N THR A 118 -0.14 10.50 -11.98
CA THR A 118 0.51 11.20 -10.88
C THR A 118 0.25 12.69 -11.01
N TYR A 119 -0.05 13.35 -9.90
CA TYR A 119 -0.19 14.81 -9.84
C TYR A 119 0.61 15.36 -8.65
N TRP A 120 0.95 16.66 -8.74
CA TRP A 120 1.70 17.36 -7.71
C TRP A 120 0.75 17.97 -6.68
N LEU A 121 1.14 17.90 -5.42
CA LEU A 121 0.41 18.56 -4.33
C LEU A 121 0.80 20.02 -4.29
N SER A 122 0.15 20.81 -5.15
CA SER A 122 0.42 22.23 -5.36
C SER A 122 -0.75 22.93 -6.03
N GLU A 123 -0.68 24.23 -6.17
CA GLU A 123 -1.63 25.07 -6.93
C GLU A 123 -1.61 24.78 -8.44
N THR A 124 -0.61 24.05 -8.93
CA THR A 124 -0.47 23.63 -10.32
C THR A 124 -0.22 22.12 -10.42
N PRO A 125 -1.23 21.28 -10.12
CA PRO A 125 -1.04 19.85 -9.89
C PRO A 125 -0.63 19.07 -11.15
N ASP A 126 -0.84 19.60 -12.34
CA ASP A 126 -0.63 18.86 -13.60
C ASP A 126 0.81 18.98 -14.14
N LYS A 127 1.71 19.64 -13.41
CA LYS A 127 3.13 19.77 -13.75
C LYS A 127 4.03 19.75 -12.51
N PRO A 128 5.33 19.37 -12.66
CA PRO A 128 6.28 19.37 -11.56
C PRO A 128 6.36 20.74 -10.85
N SER A 129 5.78 20.83 -9.67
CA SER A 129 5.69 22.06 -8.88
C SER A 129 5.77 21.80 -7.39
N ARG A 130 6.18 22.80 -6.63
CA ARG A 130 6.18 22.82 -5.17
C ARG A 130 5.01 23.69 -4.74
N GLY A 131 4.12 23.13 -3.89
CA GLY A 131 2.92 23.83 -3.45
C GLY A 131 3.09 24.55 -2.14
N TRP A 132 2.41 25.68 -1.99
CA TRP A 132 2.27 26.45 -0.75
C TRP A 132 3.62 26.68 -0.05
N ASP A 133 3.70 26.34 1.23
CA ASP A 133 4.91 26.45 2.07
C ASP A 133 5.74 25.15 2.12
N ALA A 134 5.50 24.18 1.22
CA ALA A 134 6.21 22.91 1.21
C ALA A 134 7.73 23.08 1.08
N ASP A 135 8.49 22.24 1.80
CA ASP A 135 9.95 22.17 1.67
C ASP A 135 10.38 21.47 0.36
N CYS A 136 9.61 20.50 -0.06
CA CYS A 136 9.86 19.68 -1.25
C CYS A 136 8.65 19.65 -2.19
N LYS A 137 8.86 19.27 -3.46
CA LYS A 137 7.76 18.85 -4.32
C LYS A 137 7.15 17.56 -3.76
N ARG A 138 5.84 17.51 -3.67
CA ARG A 138 5.08 16.34 -3.20
C ARG A 138 4.12 15.89 -4.28
N THR A 139 3.88 14.59 -4.36
CA THR A 139 3.02 14.00 -5.38
C THR A 139 2.07 12.97 -4.77
N ALA A 140 0.95 12.76 -5.45
CA ALA A 140 0.10 11.60 -5.24
C ALA A 140 0.00 10.82 -6.56
N THR A 141 0.28 9.52 -6.49
CA THR A 141 0.06 8.59 -7.60
C THR A 141 -1.23 7.84 -7.34
N TRP A 142 -2.09 7.75 -8.35
CA TRP A 142 -3.36 7.04 -8.29
C TRP A 142 -3.46 5.96 -9.35
N THR A 143 -4.28 4.96 -9.08
CA THR A 143 -4.59 3.87 -9.99
C THR A 143 -6.06 3.52 -9.91
N LEU A 144 -6.65 3.12 -11.05
CA LEU A 144 -7.87 2.34 -11.11
C LEU A 144 -7.49 0.89 -11.42
N MET A 145 -7.90 -0.02 -10.56
CA MET A 145 -7.53 -1.43 -10.61
C MET A 145 -8.75 -2.35 -10.57
N GLU A 146 -8.56 -3.59 -11.04
CA GLU A 146 -9.57 -4.64 -11.00
C GLU A 146 -8.97 -5.94 -10.45
N MET A 147 -9.62 -6.54 -9.46
CA MET A 147 -9.31 -7.90 -9.01
C MET A 147 -9.69 -8.89 -10.11
N LYS A 148 -8.73 -9.69 -10.61
CA LYS A 148 -8.96 -10.59 -11.77
C LYS A 148 -9.95 -11.70 -11.47
N ASP A 149 -9.99 -12.18 -10.23
CA ASP A 149 -10.83 -13.32 -9.85
C ASP A 149 -12.30 -12.91 -9.66
N SER A 150 -12.57 -11.72 -9.09
CA SER A 150 -13.92 -11.26 -8.79
C SER A 150 -14.46 -10.17 -9.73
N GLY A 151 -13.59 -9.54 -10.53
CA GLY A 151 -13.94 -8.39 -11.37
C GLY A 151 -14.21 -7.11 -10.57
N ARG A 152 -14.00 -7.11 -9.26
CA ARG A 152 -14.19 -5.94 -8.41
C ARG A 152 -13.18 -4.86 -8.74
N LYS A 153 -13.67 -3.65 -8.97
CA LYS A 153 -12.82 -2.47 -9.24
C LYS A 153 -12.65 -1.64 -7.98
N PHE A 154 -11.49 -1.02 -7.86
CA PHE A 154 -11.19 -0.10 -6.76
C PHE A 154 -10.15 0.92 -7.20
N PHE A 155 -10.17 2.08 -6.57
CA PHE A 155 -9.11 3.07 -6.67
C PHE A 155 -8.06 2.87 -5.58
N TYR A 156 -6.81 3.15 -5.92
CA TYR A 156 -5.72 3.21 -4.94
C TYR A 156 -4.89 4.46 -5.17
N VAL A 157 -4.66 5.22 -4.11
CA VAL A 157 -3.84 6.44 -4.10
C VAL A 157 -2.71 6.26 -3.09
N ASN A 158 -1.48 6.66 -3.48
CA ASN A 158 -0.31 6.64 -2.62
C ASN A 158 0.37 8.01 -2.63
N THR A 159 0.72 8.53 -1.45
CA THR A 159 1.28 9.88 -1.29
C THR A 159 2.35 9.94 -0.20
N HIS A 160 3.05 11.07 -0.15
CA HIS A 160 3.93 11.47 0.95
C HIS A 160 3.76 12.99 1.14
N LEU A 161 3.10 13.39 2.24
CA LEU A 161 2.86 14.80 2.54
C LEU A 161 4.15 15.50 2.95
N ASP A 162 4.15 16.83 2.93
CA ASP A 162 5.32 17.60 3.32
C ASP A 162 5.61 17.42 4.82
N HIS A 163 6.88 17.47 5.20
CA HIS A 163 7.32 17.23 6.58
C HIS A 163 7.52 18.51 7.41
N ARG A 164 7.32 19.69 6.79
CA ARG A 164 7.53 21.01 7.42
C ARG A 164 6.39 21.99 7.19
N GLY A 165 5.85 22.03 5.98
CA GLY A 165 4.83 23.01 5.61
C GLY A 165 3.46 22.62 6.12
N ASP A 166 2.96 23.25 7.14
CA ASP A 166 1.63 22.98 7.72
C ASP A 166 0.51 23.26 6.71
N ILE A 167 0.63 24.34 5.93
CA ILE A 167 -0.31 24.68 4.86
C ILE A 167 -0.24 23.64 3.74
N ALA A 168 0.96 23.21 3.37
CA ALA A 168 1.17 22.19 2.34
C ALA A 168 0.61 20.82 2.76
N GLN A 169 0.71 20.44 4.04
CA GLN A 169 0.09 19.23 4.56
C GLN A 169 -1.43 19.31 4.44
N GLN A 170 -2.04 20.38 4.96
CA GLN A 170 -3.47 20.59 4.92
C GLN A 170 -4.01 20.65 3.48
N LYS A 171 -3.46 21.55 2.68
CA LYS A 171 -3.91 21.77 1.29
C LYS A 171 -3.62 20.58 0.39
N GLY A 172 -2.48 19.90 0.60
CA GLY A 172 -2.15 18.68 -0.12
C GLY A 172 -3.17 17.58 0.14
N LEU A 173 -3.59 17.38 1.39
CA LEU A 173 -4.61 16.39 1.74
C LEU A 173 -6.00 16.78 1.24
N GLU A 174 -6.38 18.07 1.34
CA GLU A 174 -7.61 18.60 0.75
C GLU A 174 -7.66 18.31 -0.77
N LEU A 175 -6.58 18.62 -1.50
CA LEU A 175 -6.46 18.35 -2.94
C LEU A 175 -6.59 16.86 -3.26
N ILE A 176 -6.01 15.97 -2.46
CA ILE A 176 -6.16 14.51 -2.63
C ILE A 176 -7.63 14.13 -2.50
N VAL A 177 -8.31 14.59 -1.47
CA VAL A 177 -9.73 14.29 -1.23
C VAL A 177 -10.62 14.82 -2.37
N GLU A 178 -10.36 16.03 -2.87
CA GLU A 178 -11.08 16.61 -4.01
C GLU A 178 -10.83 15.83 -5.31
N ARG A 179 -9.58 15.49 -5.62
CA ARG A 179 -9.22 14.70 -6.81
C ARG A 179 -9.82 13.29 -6.77
N ILE A 180 -9.82 12.64 -5.60
CA ILE A 180 -10.46 11.35 -5.38
C ILE A 180 -11.95 11.44 -5.72
N ALA A 181 -12.67 12.43 -5.19
CA ALA A 181 -14.09 12.60 -5.44
C ALA A 181 -14.38 12.85 -6.94
N ALA A 182 -13.54 13.64 -7.61
CA ALA A 182 -13.70 13.94 -9.04
C ALA A 182 -13.41 12.71 -9.94
N MET A 183 -12.41 11.89 -9.60
CA MET A 183 -12.03 10.70 -10.37
C MET A 183 -12.94 9.51 -10.13
N ASN A 184 -13.65 9.46 -9.00
CA ASN A 184 -14.49 8.35 -8.58
C ASN A 184 -15.99 8.72 -8.45
N PRO A 185 -16.64 9.20 -9.52
CA PRO A 185 -18.04 9.59 -9.45
C PRO A 185 -18.99 8.41 -9.22
N GLU A 186 -18.56 7.18 -9.50
CA GLU A 186 -19.33 5.95 -9.29
C GLU A 186 -19.25 5.44 -7.84
N GLY A 187 -18.41 6.05 -6.99
CA GLY A 187 -18.25 5.62 -5.60
C GLY A 187 -17.62 4.24 -5.44
N LEU A 188 -16.72 3.85 -6.35
CA LEU A 188 -15.97 2.59 -6.22
C LEU A 188 -15.16 2.57 -4.92
N PRO A 189 -14.89 1.41 -4.34
CA PRO A 189 -14.00 1.27 -3.19
C PRO A 189 -12.66 1.96 -3.41
N MET A 190 -12.15 2.63 -2.37
CA MET A 190 -10.92 3.40 -2.42
C MET A 190 -9.98 3.06 -1.29
N ILE A 191 -8.69 3.09 -1.62
CA ILE A 191 -7.58 2.96 -0.67
C ILE A 191 -6.70 4.21 -0.81
N LEU A 192 -6.31 4.81 0.29
CA LEU A 192 -5.30 5.87 0.35
C LEU A 192 -4.21 5.47 1.34
N THR A 193 -2.97 5.38 0.87
CA THR A 193 -1.82 5.11 1.71
C THR A 193 -0.80 6.24 1.65
N GLY A 194 0.02 6.34 2.68
CA GLY A 194 1.15 7.26 2.64
C GLY A 194 1.78 7.51 4.00
N ASP A 195 2.94 8.13 3.92
CA ASP A 195 3.54 8.87 5.01
C ASP A 195 2.94 10.29 5.00
N PHE A 196 2.13 10.58 6.00
CA PHE A 196 1.46 11.88 6.05
C PHE A 196 2.23 12.92 6.84
N ASN A 197 3.30 12.52 7.52
CA ASN A 197 4.10 13.41 8.38
C ASN A 197 3.28 14.14 9.47
N VAL A 198 2.07 13.69 9.76
CA VAL A 198 1.20 14.20 10.81
C VAL A 198 0.80 13.09 11.78
N LYS A 199 0.62 13.42 13.06
CA LYS A 199 0.27 12.46 14.10
C LYS A 199 -1.25 12.21 14.15
N PRO A 200 -1.72 11.09 14.73
CA PRO A 200 -3.13 10.86 14.98
C PRO A 200 -3.73 11.98 15.85
N GLY A 201 -4.90 12.48 15.44
CA GLY A 201 -5.59 13.57 16.13
C GLY A 201 -5.24 14.95 15.61
N ASP A 202 -4.30 15.05 14.67
CA ASP A 202 -4.00 16.32 14.01
C ASP A 202 -5.22 16.84 13.24
N PRO A 203 -5.57 18.14 13.35
CA PRO A 203 -6.68 18.75 12.62
C PRO A 203 -6.62 18.56 11.10
N VAL A 204 -5.41 18.47 10.53
CA VAL A 204 -5.18 18.19 9.09
C VAL A 204 -5.94 16.95 8.62
N LEU A 205 -6.06 15.93 9.49
CA LEU A 205 -6.78 14.69 9.17
C LEU A 205 -8.31 14.82 9.21
N GLY A 206 -8.85 15.96 9.69
CA GLY A 206 -10.28 16.13 9.93
C GLY A 206 -11.14 15.94 8.67
N GLY A 207 -10.74 16.57 7.57
CA GLY A 207 -11.43 16.44 6.28
C GLY A 207 -11.40 15.02 5.71
N LEU A 208 -10.27 14.32 5.87
CA LEU A 208 -10.11 12.92 5.45
C LEU A 208 -10.94 11.98 6.32
N ASN A 209 -10.90 12.14 7.65
CA ASN A 209 -11.68 11.32 8.60
C ASN A 209 -13.20 11.42 8.38
N ALA A 210 -13.69 12.52 7.78
CA ALA A 210 -15.09 12.69 7.41
C ALA A 210 -15.50 11.90 6.14
N LYS A 211 -14.53 11.42 5.35
CA LYS A 211 -14.74 10.78 4.04
C LYS A 211 -14.25 9.33 3.99
N MET A 212 -13.22 9.00 4.74
CA MET A 212 -12.57 7.69 4.73
C MET A 212 -12.33 7.18 6.16
N LEU A 213 -12.22 5.89 6.32
CA LEU A 213 -11.95 5.19 7.57
C LEU A 213 -10.45 4.92 7.71
N ASP A 214 -9.89 5.19 8.88
CA ASP A 214 -8.52 4.81 9.26
C ASP A 214 -8.50 3.31 9.59
N ALA A 215 -7.78 2.52 8.78
CA ALA A 215 -7.69 1.08 8.93
C ALA A 215 -7.19 0.65 10.33
N ARG A 216 -6.22 1.39 10.90
CA ARG A 216 -5.71 1.12 12.23
C ARG A 216 -6.78 1.25 13.33
N LYS A 217 -7.75 2.17 13.15
CA LYS A 217 -8.82 2.41 14.12
C LYS A 217 -10.01 1.47 13.97
N THR A 218 -10.23 0.97 12.76
CA THR A 218 -11.46 0.25 12.40
C THR A 218 -11.26 -1.24 12.14
N ALA A 219 -10.00 -1.70 12.03
CA ALA A 219 -9.72 -3.11 11.81
C ALA A 219 -10.20 -3.98 12.99
N LEU A 220 -10.76 -5.16 12.68
CA LEU A 220 -11.17 -6.15 13.68
C LEU A 220 -9.98 -6.65 14.50
N LYS A 221 -8.82 -6.78 13.85
CA LYS A 221 -7.54 -7.08 14.51
C LYS A 221 -6.56 -5.97 14.17
N THR A 222 -6.02 -5.29 15.18
CA THR A 222 -5.15 -4.13 15.02
C THR A 222 -4.04 -4.09 16.05
N ASP A 223 -3.06 -3.22 15.85
CA ASP A 223 -2.06 -2.87 16.84
C ASP A 223 -1.91 -1.34 17.00
N SER A 224 -1.17 -0.93 18.03
CA SER A 224 -0.93 0.48 18.34
C SER A 224 0.54 0.89 18.19
N ARG A 225 1.34 0.10 17.47
CA ARG A 225 2.77 0.33 17.32
C ARG A 225 3.05 1.60 16.53
N ALA A 226 4.19 2.22 16.82
CA ALA A 226 4.70 3.33 16.02
C ALA A 226 5.05 2.84 14.61
N THR A 227 4.85 3.71 13.62
CA THR A 227 5.21 3.43 12.22
C THR A 227 6.56 4.05 11.86
N PHE A 228 6.90 5.23 12.38
CA PHE A 228 8.22 5.84 12.25
C PHE A 228 9.10 5.45 13.44
N ASN A 229 10.26 4.86 13.16
CA ASN A 229 11.21 4.36 14.17
C ASN A 229 12.54 5.14 14.22
N ALA A 230 12.86 5.92 13.17
CA ALA A 230 14.14 6.67 13.05
C ALA A 230 15.36 5.82 13.44
N TRP A 231 15.41 4.58 12.95
CA TRP A 231 16.46 3.60 13.26
C TRP A 231 16.52 3.21 14.75
N GLY A 232 15.42 3.33 15.47
CA GLY A 232 15.28 3.04 16.92
C GLY A 232 15.32 4.26 17.81
N GLU A 233 15.48 5.47 17.24
CA GLU A 233 15.61 6.72 18.01
C GLU A 233 14.27 7.45 18.21
N SER A 234 13.20 7.01 17.56
CA SER A 234 11.87 7.61 17.64
C SER A 234 10.75 6.58 17.63
N ALA A 235 9.56 7.03 18.06
CA ALA A 235 8.35 6.23 18.03
C ALA A 235 7.14 7.15 17.76
N SER A 236 6.77 7.30 16.50
CA SER A 236 5.62 8.10 16.06
C SER A 236 4.74 7.33 15.09
N ILE A 237 3.46 7.64 15.05
CA ILE A 237 2.55 7.14 14.03
C ILE A 237 2.35 8.27 13.04
N ILE A 238 2.82 8.10 11.80
CA ILE A 238 2.72 9.07 10.71
C ILE A 238 2.42 8.43 9.36
N ASP A 239 2.43 7.09 9.30
CA ASP A 239 2.05 6.32 8.13
C ASP A 239 0.63 5.79 8.29
N TYR A 240 -0.16 5.83 7.22
CA TYR A 240 -1.58 5.53 7.26
C TYR A 240 -2.03 4.66 6.08
N ILE A 241 -3.07 3.87 6.35
CA ILE A 241 -3.95 3.24 5.37
C ILE A 241 -5.36 3.70 5.67
N TYR A 242 -5.92 4.52 4.78
CA TYR A 242 -7.32 4.92 4.78
C TYR A 242 -8.09 4.17 3.70
N TYR A 243 -9.37 3.91 3.94
CA TYR A 243 -10.23 3.23 2.98
C TYR A 243 -11.66 3.75 3.04
N SER A 244 -12.39 3.57 1.93
CA SER A 244 -13.84 3.78 1.85
C SER A 244 -14.46 2.82 0.83
N GLY A 245 -15.76 2.53 0.96
CA GLY A 245 -16.48 1.64 0.05
C GLY A 245 -16.16 0.13 0.19
N PHE A 246 -15.27 -0.24 1.11
CA PHE A 246 -15.10 -1.62 1.57
C PHE A 246 -16.02 -1.89 2.75
N THR A 247 -16.47 -3.13 2.91
CA THR A 247 -17.40 -3.51 3.98
C THR A 247 -16.72 -3.62 5.34
N GLU A 248 -15.42 -3.98 5.36
CA GLU A 248 -14.68 -4.24 6.58
C GLU A 248 -13.17 -4.10 6.36
N CYS A 249 -12.45 -3.66 7.38
CA CYS A 249 -11.02 -3.89 7.54
C CYS A 249 -10.82 -5.08 8.49
N ALA A 250 -10.45 -6.24 7.95
CA ALA A 250 -10.31 -7.46 8.75
C ALA A 250 -9.05 -7.43 9.63
N GLU A 251 -7.96 -6.80 9.16
CA GLU A 251 -6.69 -6.76 9.86
C GLU A 251 -5.89 -5.51 9.50
N TYR A 252 -5.23 -4.95 10.51
CA TYR A 252 -4.15 -3.99 10.39
C TYR A 252 -2.96 -4.47 11.23
N GLU A 253 -1.75 -4.39 10.66
CA GLU A 253 -0.51 -4.76 11.36
C GLU A 253 0.62 -3.78 11.00
N THR A 254 1.39 -3.37 12.02
CA THR A 254 2.68 -2.70 11.85
C THR A 254 3.77 -3.77 11.78
N ILE A 255 4.47 -3.85 10.64
CA ILE A 255 5.44 -4.92 10.33
C ILE A 255 6.78 -4.60 11.00
N VAL A 256 6.96 -5.07 12.22
CA VAL A 256 8.20 -4.87 13.00
C VAL A 256 9.17 -6.05 12.89
N ARG A 257 8.79 -7.10 12.16
CA ARG A 257 9.60 -8.31 11.98
C ARG A 257 10.87 -8.01 11.19
N GLN A 258 11.99 -8.59 11.62
CA GLN A 258 13.28 -8.48 10.96
C GLN A 258 13.36 -9.40 9.74
N TYR A 259 14.03 -8.93 8.69
CA TYR A 259 14.26 -9.67 7.46
C TYR A 259 15.73 -9.65 7.10
N LYS A 260 16.27 -10.80 6.65
CA LYS A 260 17.65 -10.92 6.16
C LYS A 260 18.72 -10.44 7.14
N GLY A 261 18.44 -10.53 8.44
CA GLY A 261 19.38 -10.17 9.50
C GLY A 261 19.54 -8.67 9.74
N VAL A 262 18.73 -7.81 9.10
CA VAL A 262 18.74 -6.38 9.42
C VAL A 262 17.70 -6.06 10.49
N LEU A 263 18.08 -5.19 11.42
CA LEU A 263 17.19 -4.78 12.51
C LEU A 263 16.03 -3.92 11.98
N TYR A 264 16.33 -2.98 11.11
CA TYR A 264 15.36 -2.08 10.49
C TYR A 264 15.45 -2.17 8.97
N ILE A 265 14.35 -2.48 8.29
CA ILE A 265 14.30 -2.48 6.82
C ILE A 265 14.17 -1.07 6.24
N SER A 266 13.72 -0.12 7.05
CA SER A 266 13.62 1.33 6.83
C SER A 266 13.60 2.03 8.18
N ASP A 267 13.75 3.36 8.21
CA ASP A 267 13.44 4.21 9.37
C ASP A 267 11.93 4.33 9.65
N HIS A 268 11.11 3.71 8.78
CA HIS A 268 9.70 3.43 9.02
C HIS A 268 9.46 1.91 9.05
N TYR A 269 8.48 1.49 9.86
CA TYR A 269 7.90 0.15 9.78
C TYR A 269 6.80 0.15 8.72
N PRO A 270 6.81 -0.77 7.74
CA PRO A 270 5.69 -0.92 6.82
C PRO A 270 4.41 -1.28 7.59
N ILE A 271 3.27 -0.87 7.06
CA ILE A 271 1.97 -1.21 7.60
C ILE A 271 1.16 -1.99 6.56
N VAL A 272 0.38 -2.96 7.01
CA VAL A 272 -0.44 -3.81 6.15
C VAL A 272 -1.88 -3.84 6.63
N SER A 273 -2.83 -3.90 5.69
CA SER A 273 -4.24 -4.12 5.97
C SER A 273 -4.87 -5.12 5.01
N ARG A 274 -5.93 -5.79 5.47
CA ARG A 274 -6.83 -6.61 4.65
C ARG A 274 -8.22 -5.97 4.63
N LEU A 275 -8.62 -5.52 3.45
CA LEU A 275 -9.88 -4.80 3.20
C LEU A 275 -10.83 -5.73 2.43
N VAL A 276 -12.03 -5.95 2.96
CA VAL A 276 -13.05 -6.84 2.41
C VAL A 276 -14.05 -6.03 1.58
N PHE A 277 -14.32 -6.48 0.35
CA PHE A 277 -15.29 -5.85 -0.56
C PHE A 277 -16.72 -5.97 -0.09
#